data_349a5c1afb586fbde81472fda8043078
#
_entry.id   349a5c1afb586fbde81472fda8043078
#
_cell.length_a   1.000
_cell.length_b   1.000
_cell.length_c   1.000
_cell.angle_alpha   90.00
_cell.angle_beta   90.00
_cell.angle_gamma   90.00
#
_symmetry.space_group_name_H-M   'P 1'
#
loop_
_entity.id
_entity.type
_entity.pdbx_description
1 polymer ?
#
loop_
_entity_poly.entity_id
_entity_poly.type
_entity_poly.pdbx_seq_one_letter_code
_entity_poly.pdbx_strand_id
1 'polypeptide(L)'
;MENLEVFLINLFMLGENFSNHNNQRIRDTTVIECEGFKFEFKQLNIHLKQSEFINQSLITTKITIENISSDQVEHVLEVIDNLCWLLSFAQKSPIRRYSYKIGSLEYSTNCSGIVVNPLRSIIENTGKKIRNFIEQAYPTFKKIKSIRQLNVVFGYLCEANRSTLVLEIALISYYVAIENLKHTFALDNRYEYSGQHFTHKDFPPLDNPPPNIEDYWLPKGKRKKYVHKMYGQITSTEMTLRMFEASHFNRDEITPFLMKRHRMINEGILLPFGDENYMEQAIEERRDVSDLLRKYLLTLLHYKGEYYLSRDNAVCSVCII
;
A
#
# COMPACT_ATOMS: atom_id res chain seq x y z
N MET A 1 32.20 -7.06 -15.35
CA MET A 1 30.70 -6.97 -15.30
C MET A 1 30.20 -8.38 -15.16
N GLU A 2 29.32 -8.60 -14.22
CA GLU A 2 28.78 -9.92 -13.89
C GLU A 2 27.24 -9.87 -13.92
N ASN A 3 26.61 -11.04 -14.00
CA ASN A 3 25.18 -11.12 -13.87
C ASN A 3 24.80 -11.20 -12.39
N LEU A 4 23.81 -10.40 -12.00
CA LEU A 4 23.22 -10.47 -10.67
C LEU A 4 21.94 -11.30 -10.77
N GLU A 5 21.87 -12.37 -10.01
CA GLU A 5 20.65 -13.18 -9.84
C GLU A 5 20.07 -12.94 -8.45
N VAL A 6 18.79 -12.63 -8.39
CA VAL A 6 18.08 -12.36 -7.13
C VAL A 6 16.88 -13.27 -7.02
N PHE A 7 16.69 -13.89 -5.85
CA PHE A 7 15.62 -14.83 -5.60
C PHE A 7 14.57 -14.20 -4.68
N LEU A 8 13.32 -14.23 -5.15
CA LEU A 8 12.17 -13.70 -4.41
C LEU A 8 11.30 -14.82 -3.88
N ILE A 9 10.71 -14.57 -2.71
CA ILE A 9 9.66 -15.40 -2.15
C ILE A 9 8.28 -14.79 -2.42
N ASN A 10 7.29 -15.64 -2.56
CA ASN A 10 5.86 -15.33 -2.60
C ASN A 10 5.37 -14.49 -3.79
N LEU A 11 6.18 -14.28 -4.81
CA LEU A 11 5.72 -13.59 -6.03
C LEU A 11 5.13 -14.60 -7.02
N PHE A 12 3.87 -14.43 -7.34
CA PHE A 12 3.16 -15.20 -8.38
C PHE A 12 2.77 -14.31 -9.54
N MET A 13 3.27 -14.61 -10.72
CA MET A 13 2.99 -13.83 -11.90
C MET A 13 2.96 -14.71 -13.14
N LEU A 14 1.88 -14.66 -13.90
CA LEU A 14 1.84 -15.28 -15.23
C LEU A 14 2.69 -14.43 -16.17
N GLY A 15 3.81 -14.99 -16.65
CA GLY A 15 4.77 -14.27 -17.50
C GLY A 15 4.15 -13.80 -18.83
N GLU A 16 4.85 -12.88 -19.50
CA GLU A 16 4.50 -12.40 -20.84
C GLU A 16 5.16 -13.25 -21.93
N ASN A 17 6.39 -13.62 -21.68
CA ASN A 17 7.23 -14.37 -22.62
C ASN A 17 7.21 -15.85 -22.30
N PHE A 18 7.38 -16.65 -23.37
CA PHE A 18 7.43 -18.10 -23.26
C PHE A 18 8.87 -18.58 -23.11
N SER A 19 9.10 -19.50 -22.18
CA SER A 19 10.28 -20.34 -22.14
C SER A 19 9.93 -21.78 -22.50
N ASN A 20 10.93 -22.55 -22.92
CA ASN A 20 10.77 -23.97 -23.22
C ASN A 20 11.20 -24.79 -22.00
N HIS A 21 10.27 -25.52 -21.41
CA HIS A 21 10.51 -26.47 -20.35
C HIS A 21 10.03 -27.87 -20.78
N ASN A 22 10.91 -28.85 -20.85
CA ASN A 22 10.58 -30.24 -21.14
C ASN A 22 9.59 -30.39 -22.34
N ASN A 23 9.88 -29.70 -23.45
CA ASN A 23 9.05 -29.65 -24.66
C ASN A 23 7.68 -28.94 -24.51
N GLN A 24 7.45 -28.24 -23.40
CA GLN A 24 6.28 -27.38 -23.21
C GLN A 24 6.70 -25.91 -23.27
N ARG A 25 5.89 -25.10 -23.96
CA ARG A 25 6.04 -23.64 -23.96
C ARG A 25 5.21 -23.07 -22.80
N ILE A 26 5.87 -22.48 -21.83
CA ILE A 26 5.25 -21.93 -20.63
C ILE A 26 5.52 -20.43 -20.56
N ARG A 27 4.50 -19.65 -20.22
CA ARG A 27 4.63 -18.22 -19.94
C ARG A 27 5.15 -18.02 -18.54
N ASP A 28 6.44 -17.80 -18.40
CA ASP A 28 7.11 -17.70 -17.11
C ASP A 28 7.95 -16.44 -16.92
N THR A 29 8.20 -15.68 -17.98
CA THR A 29 9.15 -14.57 -17.94
C THR A 29 8.46 -13.23 -18.23
N THR A 30 8.80 -12.21 -17.43
CA THR A 30 8.39 -10.81 -17.63
C THR A 30 9.61 -9.92 -17.45
N VAL A 31 9.75 -8.93 -18.32
CA VAL A 31 10.82 -7.93 -18.23
C VAL A 31 10.22 -6.61 -17.78
N ILE A 32 10.79 -6.02 -16.72
CA ILE A 32 10.44 -4.72 -16.18
C ILE A 32 11.66 -3.81 -16.25
N GLU A 33 11.48 -2.60 -16.79
CA GLU A 33 12.55 -1.60 -16.85
C GLU A 33 12.34 -0.54 -15.76
N CYS A 34 13.38 -0.30 -14.97
CA CYS A 34 13.31 0.62 -13.85
C CYS A 34 14.69 1.21 -13.57
N GLU A 35 14.80 2.53 -13.43
CA GLU A 35 16.06 3.26 -13.17
C GLU A 35 17.20 2.94 -14.14
N GLY A 36 16.89 2.65 -15.40
CA GLY A 36 17.87 2.31 -16.41
C GLY A 36 18.35 0.86 -16.36
N PHE A 37 17.86 0.06 -15.42
CA PHE A 37 18.12 -1.38 -15.35
C PHE A 37 16.97 -2.18 -15.93
N LYS A 38 17.32 -3.34 -16.47
CA LYS A 38 16.40 -4.30 -17.04
C LYS A 38 16.34 -5.52 -16.14
N PHE A 39 15.19 -5.72 -15.51
CA PHE A 39 14.93 -6.82 -14.58
C PHE A 39 14.14 -7.92 -15.30
N GLU A 40 14.76 -9.07 -15.53
CA GLU A 40 14.08 -10.24 -16.07
C GLU A 40 13.55 -11.11 -14.92
N PHE A 41 12.24 -11.09 -14.71
CA PHE A 41 11.55 -11.91 -13.71
C PHE A 41 11.17 -13.24 -14.34
N LYS A 42 11.70 -14.33 -13.81
CA LYS A 42 11.37 -15.70 -14.21
C LYS A 42 10.72 -16.48 -13.07
N GLN A 43 9.53 -17.00 -13.32
CA GLN A 43 8.83 -17.87 -12.37
C GLN A 43 9.49 -19.24 -12.29
N LEU A 44 9.77 -19.73 -11.08
CA LEU A 44 10.48 -20.98 -10.86
C LEU A 44 9.54 -22.18 -10.66
N ASN A 45 8.38 -21.97 -10.06
CA ASN A 45 7.48 -23.03 -9.61
C ASN A 45 6.12 -22.97 -10.33
N ILE A 46 6.15 -22.98 -11.65
CA ILE A 46 4.97 -22.75 -12.53
C ILE A 46 3.91 -23.85 -12.39
N HIS A 47 4.31 -25.02 -11.93
CA HIS A 47 3.43 -26.19 -11.80
C HIS A 47 2.65 -26.23 -10.49
N LEU A 48 3.06 -25.43 -9.49
CA LEU A 48 2.41 -25.41 -8.20
C LEU A 48 1.17 -24.52 -8.22
N LYS A 49 0.10 -24.99 -7.62
CA LYS A 49 -1.10 -24.16 -7.42
C LYS A 49 -0.86 -23.19 -6.27
N GLN A 50 -1.47 -22.02 -6.33
CA GLN A 50 -1.37 -21.02 -5.27
C GLN A 50 -1.73 -21.58 -3.88
N SER A 51 -2.66 -22.56 -3.82
CA SER A 51 -3.03 -23.25 -2.57
C SER A 51 -1.89 -24.06 -1.92
N GLU A 52 -0.89 -24.47 -2.69
CA GLU A 52 0.25 -25.25 -2.20
C GLU A 52 1.30 -24.38 -1.50
N PHE A 53 1.17 -23.07 -1.65
CA PHE A 53 2.08 -22.10 -1.03
C PHE A 53 1.52 -21.50 0.28
N ILE A 54 0.27 -21.79 0.61
CA ILE A 54 -0.35 -21.30 1.84
C ILE A 54 0.45 -21.85 3.02
N ASN A 55 0.89 -20.93 3.90
CA ASN A 55 1.69 -21.22 5.08
C ASN A 55 3.15 -21.65 4.82
N GLN A 56 3.67 -21.48 3.63
CA GLN A 56 5.08 -21.76 3.30
C GLN A 56 5.74 -20.52 2.68
N SER A 57 7.00 -20.30 3.05
CA SER A 57 7.85 -19.30 2.39
C SER A 57 8.65 -20.01 1.30
N LEU A 58 8.23 -19.91 0.05
CA LEU A 58 8.89 -20.56 -1.06
C LEU A 58 9.54 -19.55 -2.00
N ILE A 59 10.71 -19.90 -2.51
CA ILE A 59 11.34 -19.16 -3.60
C ILE A 59 10.51 -19.42 -4.86
N THR A 60 9.86 -18.38 -5.36
CA THR A 60 8.91 -18.48 -6.46
C THR A 60 9.42 -17.83 -7.74
N THR A 61 10.32 -16.87 -7.61
CA THR A 61 10.77 -16.06 -8.74
C THR A 61 12.27 -15.82 -8.66
N LYS A 62 12.94 -15.89 -9.81
CA LYS A 62 14.30 -15.42 -10.01
C LYS A 62 14.26 -14.13 -10.83
N ILE A 63 14.99 -13.11 -10.40
CA ILE A 63 15.30 -11.91 -11.20
C ILE A 63 16.72 -12.04 -11.71
N THR A 64 16.91 -11.79 -12.99
CA THR A 64 18.25 -11.70 -13.61
C THR A 64 18.47 -10.28 -14.11
N ILE A 65 19.63 -9.72 -13.78
CA ILE A 65 20.11 -8.43 -14.28
C ILE A 65 21.49 -8.65 -14.88
N GLU A 66 21.65 -8.29 -16.14
CA GLU A 66 22.90 -8.51 -16.86
C GLU A 66 23.86 -7.33 -16.71
N ASN A 67 25.16 -7.63 -16.79
CA ASN A 67 26.23 -6.64 -16.91
C ASN A 67 26.30 -5.62 -15.76
N ILE A 68 26.13 -6.04 -14.53
CA ILE A 68 26.24 -5.19 -13.34
C ILE A 68 27.69 -5.07 -12.89
N SER A 69 28.14 -3.86 -12.60
CA SER A 69 29.42 -3.61 -11.94
C SER A 69 29.26 -3.69 -10.41
N SER A 70 30.35 -3.99 -9.71
CA SER A 70 30.31 -4.19 -8.25
C SER A 70 29.81 -2.98 -7.46
N ASP A 71 30.05 -1.77 -7.95
CA ASP A 71 29.58 -0.51 -7.35
C ASP A 71 28.06 -0.26 -7.55
N GLN A 72 27.46 -0.92 -8.52
CA GLN A 72 26.02 -0.81 -8.79
C GLN A 72 25.17 -1.80 -7.98
N VAL A 73 25.77 -2.85 -7.41
CA VAL A 73 25.03 -3.95 -6.76
C VAL A 73 24.10 -3.46 -5.66
N GLU A 74 24.59 -2.63 -4.74
CA GLU A 74 23.78 -2.12 -3.63
C GLU A 74 22.57 -1.31 -4.12
N HIS A 75 22.81 -0.44 -5.11
CA HIS A 75 21.75 0.35 -5.71
C HIS A 75 20.67 -0.54 -6.38
N VAL A 76 21.10 -1.52 -7.16
CA VAL A 76 20.18 -2.47 -7.82
C VAL A 76 19.38 -3.28 -6.80
N LEU A 77 20.01 -3.71 -5.70
CA LEU A 77 19.33 -4.41 -4.62
C LEU A 77 18.29 -3.50 -3.91
N GLU A 78 18.59 -2.21 -3.73
CA GLU A 78 17.60 -1.24 -3.21
C GLU A 78 16.41 -1.09 -4.16
N VAL A 79 16.66 -1.01 -5.47
CA VAL A 79 15.57 -0.97 -6.47
C VAL A 79 14.70 -2.21 -6.36
N ILE A 80 15.30 -3.41 -6.27
CA ILE A 80 14.56 -4.67 -6.11
C ILE A 80 13.74 -4.68 -4.81
N ASP A 81 14.28 -4.20 -3.69
CA ASP A 81 13.54 -4.13 -2.43
C ASP A 81 12.35 -3.15 -2.53
N ASN A 82 12.48 -2.06 -3.28
CA ASN A 82 11.37 -1.16 -3.60
C ASN A 82 10.32 -1.83 -4.50
N LEU A 83 10.75 -2.59 -5.50
CA LEU A 83 9.85 -3.41 -6.33
C LEU A 83 9.11 -4.44 -5.48
N CYS A 84 9.78 -5.10 -4.54
CA CYS A 84 9.15 -6.05 -3.61
C CYS A 84 8.03 -5.40 -2.79
N TRP A 85 8.17 -4.14 -2.35
CA TRP A 85 7.11 -3.42 -1.65
C TRP A 85 5.90 -3.14 -2.54
N LEU A 86 6.12 -2.64 -3.77
CA LEU A 86 5.03 -2.41 -4.73
C LEU A 86 4.31 -3.70 -5.12
N LEU A 87 5.08 -4.77 -5.36
CA LEU A 87 4.54 -6.10 -5.65
C LEU A 87 3.76 -6.67 -4.46
N SER A 88 4.23 -6.44 -3.23
CA SER A 88 3.51 -6.82 -2.02
C SER A 88 2.15 -6.13 -1.92
N PHE A 89 2.09 -4.85 -2.23
CA PHE A 89 0.83 -4.11 -2.33
C PHE A 89 -0.05 -4.70 -3.43
N ALA A 90 0.48 -4.86 -4.65
CA ALA A 90 -0.26 -5.35 -5.80
C ALA A 90 -0.88 -6.75 -5.57
N GLN A 91 -0.19 -7.63 -4.87
CA GLN A 91 -0.61 -9.00 -4.61
C GLN A 91 -1.21 -9.24 -3.21
N LYS A 92 -1.25 -8.22 -2.36
CA LYS A 92 -1.69 -8.31 -0.95
C LYS A 92 -0.95 -9.39 -0.15
N SER A 93 0.28 -9.66 -0.52
CA SER A 93 1.10 -10.71 0.07
C SER A 93 2.52 -10.22 0.25
N PRO A 94 3.17 -10.50 1.38
CA PRO A 94 4.52 -10.02 1.61
C PRO A 94 5.50 -10.71 0.65
N ILE A 95 6.02 -9.96 -0.31
CA ILE A 95 7.05 -10.36 -1.25
C ILE A 95 8.36 -9.78 -0.77
N ARG A 96 9.40 -10.63 -0.71
CA ARG A 96 10.72 -10.24 -0.19
C ARG A 96 11.83 -10.90 -1.00
N ARG A 97 12.96 -10.23 -1.02
CA ARG A 97 14.22 -10.81 -1.48
C ARG A 97 14.71 -11.82 -0.45
N TYR A 98 14.91 -13.05 -0.90
CA TYR A 98 15.42 -14.17 -0.09
C TYR A 98 16.93 -14.27 -0.14
N SER A 99 17.50 -14.28 -1.34
CA SER A 99 18.94 -14.34 -1.56
C SER A 99 19.32 -13.67 -2.87
N TYR A 100 20.61 -13.43 -3.06
CA TYR A 100 21.15 -13.04 -4.36
C TYR A 100 22.51 -13.69 -4.59
N LYS A 101 22.89 -13.81 -5.89
CA LYS A 101 24.17 -14.32 -6.36
C LYS A 101 24.80 -13.32 -7.30
N ILE A 102 26.10 -13.15 -7.16
CA ILE A 102 26.92 -12.40 -8.09
C ILE A 102 28.20 -13.21 -8.33
N GLY A 103 28.46 -13.59 -9.59
CA GLY A 103 29.52 -14.54 -9.90
C GLY A 103 29.37 -15.84 -9.10
N SER A 104 30.37 -16.20 -8.32
CA SER A 104 30.36 -17.39 -7.44
C SER A 104 29.87 -17.13 -6.02
N LEU A 105 29.61 -15.87 -5.65
CA LEU A 105 29.22 -15.48 -4.31
C LEU A 105 27.69 -15.51 -4.15
N GLU A 106 27.23 -16.15 -3.08
CA GLU A 106 25.83 -16.20 -2.71
C GLU A 106 25.61 -15.59 -1.33
N TYR A 107 24.57 -14.73 -1.23
CA TYR A 107 24.17 -14.05 -0.01
C TYR A 107 22.70 -14.34 0.27
N SER A 108 22.36 -14.69 1.50
CA SER A 108 20.98 -14.96 1.92
C SER A 108 20.52 -14.02 3.02
N THR A 109 19.22 -13.73 3.04
CA THR A 109 18.57 -12.98 4.09
C THR A 109 17.65 -13.92 4.88
N ASN A 110 17.51 -13.69 6.18
CA ASN A 110 16.56 -14.45 6.99
C ASN A 110 15.15 -13.95 6.76
N CYS A 111 14.36 -14.70 6.00
CA CYS A 111 12.96 -14.40 5.68
C CYS A 111 11.98 -15.39 6.34
N SER A 112 12.31 -15.92 7.51
CA SER A 112 11.44 -16.85 8.22
C SER A 112 10.11 -16.19 8.65
N GLY A 113 9.03 -16.96 8.64
CA GLY A 113 7.72 -16.52 9.15
C GLY A 113 6.87 -15.70 8.18
N ILE A 114 7.29 -15.55 6.91
CA ILE A 114 6.51 -14.85 5.90
C ILE A 114 5.48 -15.79 5.29
N VAL A 115 4.20 -15.48 5.46
CA VAL A 115 3.07 -16.30 5.00
C VAL A 115 2.45 -15.68 3.75
N VAL A 116 2.12 -16.50 2.76
CA VAL A 116 1.39 -16.09 1.56
C VAL A 116 -0.07 -15.88 1.89
N ASN A 117 -0.65 -14.80 1.38
CA ASN A 117 -2.07 -14.53 1.47
C ASN A 117 -2.78 -15.09 0.23
N PRO A 118 -3.76 -16.00 0.38
CA PRO A 118 -4.45 -16.62 -0.74
C PRO A 118 -5.49 -15.71 -1.41
N LEU A 119 -5.65 -14.49 -0.91
CA LEU A 119 -6.66 -13.56 -1.41
C LEU A 119 -6.31 -13.02 -2.79
N ARG A 120 -7.33 -12.64 -3.57
CA ARG A 120 -7.12 -12.03 -4.88
C ARG A 120 -6.23 -10.80 -4.79
N SER A 121 -5.34 -10.69 -5.75
CA SER A 121 -4.48 -9.52 -5.94
C SER A 121 -5.29 -8.24 -6.18
N ILE A 122 -4.67 -7.09 -5.93
CA ILE A 122 -5.23 -5.77 -6.31
C ILE A 122 -5.06 -5.56 -7.80
N ILE A 123 -3.87 -5.87 -8.32
CA ILE A 123 -3.55 -5.82 -9.75
C ILE A 123 -3.55 -7.26 -10.28
N GLU A 124 -4.11 -7.48 -11.45
CA GLU A 124 -4.11 -8.79 -12.09
C GLU A 124 -2.70 -9.37 -12.19
N ASN A 125 -2.52 -10.63 -11.80
CA ASN A 125 -1.22 -11.30 -11.73
C ASN A 125 -0.69 -11.73 -13.11
N THR A 126 -0.92 -10.93 -14.16
CA THR A 126 -0.27 -11.11 -15.46
C THR A 126 0.93 -10.19 -15.57
N GLY A 127 1.99 -10.66 -16.20
CA GLY A 127 3.23 -9.90 -16.38
C GLY A 127 2.98 -8.52 -16.96
N LYS A 128 2.14 -8.43 -17.99
CA LYS A 128 1.76 -7.17 -18.64
C LYS A 128 1.12 -6.17 -17.65
N LYS A 129 0.17 -6.62 -16.83
CA LYS A 129 -0.52 -5.74 -15.86
C LYS A 129 0.41 -5.32 -14.72
N ILE A 130 1.20 -6.25 -14.20
CA ILE A 130 2.21 -5.99 -13.17
C ILE A 130 3.29 -5.04 -13.68
N ARG A 131 3.84 -5.26 -14.88
CA ARG A 131 4.79 -4.35 -15.49
C ARG A 131 4.22 -2.95 -15.61
N ASN A 132 3.04 -2.80 -16.21
CA ASN A 132 2.36 -1.51 -16.37
C ASN A 132 2.14 -0.80 -15.02
N PHE A 133 1.77 -1.55 -13.98
CA PHE A 133 1.63 -1.01 -12.63
C PHE A 133 2.97 -0.50 -12.09
N ILE A 134 4.03 -1.30 -12.18
CA ILE A 134 5.34 -0.92 -11.66
C ILE A 134 5.88 0.30 -12.41
N GLU A 135 5.86 0.30 -13.73
CA GLU A 135 6.39 1.41 -14.55
C GLU A 135 5.69 2.74 -14.25
N GLN A 136 4.38 2.74 -13.95
CA GLN A 136 3.65 3.93 -13.57
C GLN A 136 3.86 4.33 -12.10
N ALA A 137 3.80 3.37 -11.18
CA ALA A 137 3.78 3.65 -9.75
C ALA A 137 5.18 3.90 -9.16
N TYR A 138 6.22 3.26 -9.68
CA TYR A 138 7.56 3.28 -9.10
C TYR A 138 8.16 4.68 -8.97
N PRO A 139 8.11 5.58 -9.98
CA PRO A 139 8.70 6.91 -9.86
C PRO A 139 8.10 7.71 -8.70
N THR A 140 6.78 7.64 -8.54
CA THR A 140 6.10 8.31 -7.42
C THR A 140 6.41 7.60 -6.10
N PHE A 141 6.35 6.28 -6.06
CA PHE A 141 6.69 5.50 -4.87
C PHE A 141 8.09 5.84 -4.33
N LYS A 142 9.11 5.82 -5.19
CA LYS A 142 10.49 6.18 -4.81
C LYS A 142 10.56 7.56 -4.16
N LYS A 143 9.85 8.53 -4.73
CA LYS A 143 9.83 9.92 -4.24
C LYS A 143 9.17 10.05 -2.86
N ILE A 144 8.05 9.34 -2.62
CA ILE A 144 7.22 9.57 -1.43
C ILE A 144 7.30 8.45 -0.39
N LYS A 145 7.97 7.30 -0.67
CA LYS A 145 7.98 6.13 0.23
C LYS A 145 8.36 6.47 1.66
N SER A 146 9.41 7.29 1.84
CA SER A 146 9.90 7.66 3.18
C SER A 146 9.02 8.72 3.82
N ILE A 147 8.59 9.72 3.05
CA ILE A 147 7.74 10.83 3.53
C ILE A 147 6.38 10.28 4.00
N ARG A 148 5.81 9.34 3.25
CA ARG A 148 4.51 8.72 3.53
C ARG A 148 4.61 7.38 4.26
N GLN A 149 5.82 6.93 4.60
CA GLN A 149 6.07 5.63 5.24
C GLN A 149 5.35 4.47 4.53
N LEU A 150 5.37 4.45 3.20
CA LEU A 150 4.57 3.51 2.40
C LEU A 150 4.91 2.04 2.66
N ASN A 151 6.15 1.73 3.02
CA ASN A 151 6.54 0.39 3.45
C ASN A 151 5.79 -0.08 4.70
N VAL A 152 5.57 0.81 5.67
CA VAL A 152 4.78 0.53 6.89
C VAL A 152 3.31 0.32 6.52
N VAL A 153 2.76 1.21 5.70
CA VAL A 153 1.37 1.11 5.22
C VAL A 153 1.13 -0.20 4.47
N PHE A 154 2.02 -0.56 3.53
CA PHE A 154 1.91 -1.83 2.79
C PHE A 154 2.07 -3.04 3.70
N GLY A 155 2.90 -2.94 4.74
CA GLY A 155 3.01 -3.96 5.79
C GLY A 155 1.66 -4.19 6.49
N TYR A 156 0.99 -3.14 6.94
CA TYR A 156 -0.36 -3.24 7.55
C TYR A 156 -1.38 -3.83 6.58
N LEU A 157 -1.34 -3.45 5.30
CA LEU A 157 -2.24 -4.02 4.29
C LEU A 157 -2.00 -5.51 4.06
N CYS A 158 -0.75 -5.94 3.98
CA CYS A 158 -0.42 -7.36 3.87
C CYS A 158 -0.90 -8.13 5.11
N GLU A 159 -0.68 -7.59 6.31
CA GLU A 159 -1.13 -8.19 7.55
C GLU A 159 -2.65 -8.29 7.62
N ALA A 160 -3.39 -7.22 7.33
CA ALA A 160 -4.85 -7.19 7.30
C ALA A 160 -5.47 -8.22 6.33
N ASN A 161 -4.71 -8.71 5.37
CA ASN A 161 -5.15 -9.71 4.39
C ASN A 161 -4.79 -11.16 4.78
N ARG A 162 -4.12 -11.41 5.90
CA ARG A 162 -3.83 -12.78 6.34
C ARG A 162 -5.11 -13.55 6.63
N SER A 163 -5.21 -14.75 6.08
CA SER A 163 -6.40 -15.61 6.24
C SER A 163 -6.63 -16.12 7.66
N THR A 164 -5.57 -16.14 8.47
CA THR A 164 -5.61 -16.59 9.87
C THR A 164 -5.91 -15.47 10.86
N LEU A 165 -6.06 -14.24 10.40
CA LEU A 165 -6.27 -13.10 11.28
C LEU A 165 -7.75 -12.96 11.66
N VAL A 166 -7.99 -12.67 12.91
CA VAL A 166 -9.33 -12.31 13.41
C VAL A 166 -9.81 -11.04 12.70
N LEU A 167 -11.09 -10.99 12.37
CA LEU A 167 -11.68 -9.94 11.54
C LEU A 167 -11.46 -8.53 12.11
N GLU A 168 -11.60 -8.37 13.42
CA GLU A 168 -11.38 -7.10 14.11
C GLU A 168 -9.92 -6.63 14.01
N ILE A 169 -8.98 -7.55 14.14
CA ILE A 169 -7.54 -7.23 14.01
C ILE A 169 -7.23 -6.80 12.57
N ALA A 170 -7.85 -7.45 11.56
CA ALA A 170 -7.73 -7.02 10.18
C ALA A 170 -8.27 -5.60 9.96
N LEU A 171 -9.45 -5.28 10.53
CA LEU A 171 -10.03 -3.94 10.49
C LEU A 171 -9.15 -2.90 11.18
N ILE A 172 -8.65 -3.20 12.37
CA ILE A 172 -7.71 -2.32 13.09
C ILE A 172 -6.48 -2.04 12.22
N SER A 173 -5.92 -3.05 11.55
CA SER A 173 -4.76 -2.88 10.68
C SER A 173 -5.04 -1.92 9.52
N TYR A 174 -6.22 -1.97 8.89
CA TYR A 174 -6.61 -1.01 7.86
C TYR A 174 -6.75 0.41 8.44
N TYR A 175 -7.38 0.56 9.58
CA TYR A 175 -7.55 1.88 10.20
C TYR A 175 -6.22 2.47 10.70
N VAL A 176 -5.30 1.64 11.20
CA VAL A 176 -3.95 2.08 11.56
C VAL A 176 -3.18 2.53 10.30
N ALA A 177 -3.35 1.87 9.16
CA ALA A 177 -2.78 2.33 7.89
C ALA A 177 -3.32 3.72 7.50
N ILE A 178 -4.62 3.98 7.65
CA ILE A 178 -5.22 5.32 7.42
C ILE A 178 -4.65 6.35 8.39
N GLU A 179 -4.49 5.99 9.68
CA GLU A 179 -3.90 6.89 10.68
C GLU A 179 -2.46 7.27 10.33
N ASN A 180 -1.65 6.30 9.90
CA ASN A 180 -0.28 6.54 9.47
C ASN A 180 -0.25 7.48 8.25
N LEU A 181 -1.08 7.22 7.24
CA LEU A 181 -1.19 8.07 6.05
C LEU A 181 -1.64 9.48 6.39
N LYS A 182 -2.63 9.64 7.28
CA LYS A 182 -3.07 10.95 7.76
C LYS A 182 -1.95 11.70 8.49
N HIS A 183 -1.25 11.01 9.39
CA HIS A 183 -0.17 11.63 10.15
C HIS A 183 0.97 12.09 9.25
N THR A 184 1.40 11.22 8.33
CA THR A 184 2.45 11.56 7.36
C THR A 184 1.99 12.64 6.36
N PHE A 185 0.71 12.66 5.97
CA PHE A 185 0.13 13.75 5.20
C PHE A 185 0.18 15.08 5.95
N ALA A 186 -0.17 15.07 7.23
CA ALA A 186 -0.11 16.26 8.06
C ALA A 186 1.31 16.82 8.16
N LEU A 187 2.30 15.95 8.43
CA LEU A 187 3.71 16.35 8.51
C LEU A 187 4.23 16.96 7.20
N ASP A 188 3.90 16.32 6.07
CA ASP A 188 4.28 16.79 4.73
C ASP A 188 3.66 18.16 4.39
N ASN A 189 2.47 18.44 4.95
CA ASN A 189 1.78 19.72 4.82
C ASN A 189 2.04 20.67 6.01
N ARG A 190 3.15 20.47 6.74
CA ARG A 190 3.63 21.34 7.82
C ARG A 190 2.70 21.47 9.03
N TYR A 191 1.88 20.44 9.29
CA TYR A 191 1.11 20.36 10.52
C TYR A 191 1.86 19.56 11.58
N GLU A 192 1.69 19.99 12.84
CA GLU A 192 2.13 19.25 14.03
C GLU A 192 0.91 18.75 14.81
N TYR A 193 1.00 17.52 15.32
CA TYR A 193 -0.02 16.97 16.18
C TYR A 193 0.18 17.44 17.61
N SER A 194 -0.84 18.08 18.18
CA SER A 194 -0.83 18.56 19.55
C SER A 194 -2.10 18.12 20.27
N GLY A 195 -1.99 17.06 21.05
CA GLY A 195 -3.11 16.50 21.81
C GLY A 195 -4.20 15.92 20.90
N GLN A 196 -5.27 16.65 20.67
CA GLN A 196 -6.41 16.21 19.86
C GLN A 196 -6.50 16.88 18.49
N HIS A 197 -5.57 17.78 18.16
CA HIS A 197 -5.64 18.64 17.00
C HIS A 197 -4.31 18.67 16.25
N PHE A 198 -4.40 18.99 14.97
CA PHE A 198 -3.27 19.34 14.14
C PHE A 198 -3.18 20.85 14.02
N THR A 199 -2.00 21.42 14.25
CA THR A 199 -1.75 22.86 14.16
C THR A 199 -0.73 23.11 13.07
N HIS A 200 -1.03 24.02 12.14
CA HIS A 200 -0.08 24.37 11.08
C HIS A 200 1.06 25.24 11.66
N LYS A 201 2.31 24.88 11.33
CA LYS A 201 3.50 25.55 11.89
C LYS A 201 3.56 27.04 11.59
N ASP A 202 3.20 27.42 10.36
CA ASP A 202 3.29 28.81 9.90
C ASP A 202 2.03 29.64 10.21
N PHE A 203 0.92 28.96 10.46
CA PHE A 203 -0.39 29.58 10.63
C PHE A 203 -1.09 29.03 11.89
N PRO A 204 -0.54 29.31 13.08
CA PRO A 204 -1.18 28.87 14.33
C PRO A 204 -2.53 29.56 14.51
N PRO A 205 -3.45 28.96 15.29
CA PRO A 205 -4.73 29.60 15.61
C PRO A 205 -4.50 30.92 16.35
N LEU A 206 -5.24 31.94 15.99
CA LEU A 206 -5.22 33.25 16.60
C LEU A 206 -6.42 33.45 17.52
N ASP A 207 -6.23 34.03 18.70
CA ASP A 207 -7.33 34.36 19.60
C ASP A 207 -8.12 35.56 19.08
N ASN A 208 -7.47 36.53 18.46
CA ASN A 208 -8.07 37.69 17.83
C ASN A 208 -7.60 37.79 16.38
N PRO A 209 -8.49 37.48 15.40
CA PRO A 209 -8.14 37.57 14.00
C PRO A 209 -7.94 39.00 13.53
N PRO A 210 -6.97 39.24 12.64
CA PRO A 210 -6.91 40.52 11.94
C PRO A 210 -8.20 40.73 11.12
N PRO A 211 -8.68 41.99 11.00
CA PRO A 211 -9.98 42.28 10.40
C PRO A 211 -10.10 41.94 8.87
N ASN A 212 -8.98 41.62 8.22
CA ASN A 212 -8.91 41.40 6.77
C ASN A 212 -8.67 39.94 6.36
N ILE A 213 -8.73 39.00 7.27
CA ILE A 213 -8.55 37.58 6.92
C ILE A 213 -9.92 36.95 6.76
N GLU A 214 -10.22 36.40 5.56
CA GLU A 214 -11.39 35.53 5.33
C GLU A 214 -11.22 34.23 6.09
N ASP A 215 -12.02 34.09 7.13
CA ASP A 215 -11.89 33.01 8.04
C ASP A 215 -13.13 32.26 8.24
N TYR A 216 -12.98 31.15 8.89
CA TYR A 216 -14.10 30.54 9.50
C TYR A 216 -13.85 30.31 10.98
N TRP A 217 -14.87 30.65 11.70
CA TRP A 217 -14.97 30.33 13.09
C TRP A 217 -15.42 28.88 13.23
N LEU A 218 -14.60 28.05 13.86
CA LEU A 218 -15.05 26.73 14.28
C LEU A 218 -15.79 26.89 15.61
N PRO A 219 -17.10 26.62 15.66
CA PRO A 219 -17.83 26.61 16.92
C PRO A 219 -17.33 25.44 17.77
N LYS A 220 -16.82 25.75 18.96
CA LYS A 220 -16.41 24.75 19.95
C LYS A 220 -17.13 25.03 21.25
N GLY A 221 -18.29 24.41 21.44
CA GLY A 221 -19.18 24.75 22.54
C GLY A 221 -19.64 26.21 22.51
N LYS A 222 -19.53 26.91 23.63
CA LYS A 222 -19.84 28.35 23.71
C LYS A 222 -18.72 29.28 23.25
N ARG A 223 -17.54 28.75 22.92
CA ARG A 223 -16.37 29.52 22.45
C ARG A 223 -16.14 29.28 20.97
N LYS A 224 -15.99 30.35 20.21
CA LYS A 224 -15.54 30.30 18.83
C LYS A 224 -14.02 30.39 18.82
N LYS A 225 -13.33 29.46 18.15
CA LYS A 225 -11.90 29.57 17.86
C LYS A 225 -11.75 30.02 16.43
N TYR A 226 -10.94 31.04 16.26
CA TYR A 226 -10.52 31.47 14.96
C TYR A 226 -9.49 30.50 14.36
N VAL A 227 -9.68 30.12 13.11
CA VAL A 227 -8.79 29.23 12.37
C VAL A 227 -8.67 29.76 10.96
N HIS A 228 -7.44 29.85 10.46
CA HIS A 228 -7.22 30.21 9.08
C HIS A 228 -7.86 29.19 8.13
N LYS A 229 -8.45 29.65 7.01
CA LYS A 229 -9.24 28.84 6.07
C LYS A 229 -8.51 27.58 5.58
N MET A 230 -7.23 27.64 5.29
CA MET A 230 -6.41 26.53 4.82
C MET A 230 -5.53 25.89 5.91
N TYR A 231 -5.28 26.61 6.98
CA TYR A 231 -4.30 26.28 8.02
C TYR A 231 -4.93 26.39 9.42
N GLY A 232 -4.10 26.58 10.42
CA GLY A 232 -4.55 26.72 11.80
C GLY A 232 -4.77 25.38 12.49
N GLN A 233 -5.64 25.36 13.48
CA GLN A 233 -5.92 24.18 14.28
C GLN A 233 -7.10 23.41 13.70
N ILE A 234 -6.89 22.15 13.31
CA ILE A 234 -7.93 21.28 12.77
C ILE A 234 -8.00 19.97 13.54
N THR A 235 -9.18 19.36 13.56
CA THR A 235 -9.42 18.08 14.21
C THR A 235 -8.77 16.92 13.44
N SER A 236 -8.59 15.79 14.12
CA SER A 236 -8.13 14.56 13.47
C SER A 236 -9.07 14.10 12.33
N THR A 237 -10.38 14.25 12.52
CA THR A 237 -11.38 13.95 11.49
C THR A 237 -11.21 14.85 10.26
N GLU A 238 -11.09 16.16 10.46
CA GLU A 238 -10.90 17.11 9.38
C GLU A 238 -9.56 16.87 8.63
N MET A 239 -8.48 16.49 9.34
CA MET A 239 -7.21 16.13 8.70
C MET A 239 -7.36 14.90 7.80
N THR A 240 -8.11 13.89 8.25
CA THR A 240 -8.39 12.71 7.41
C THR A 240 -9.18 13.11 6.15
N LEU A 241 -10.22 13.93 6.29
CA LEU A 241 -10.98 14.42 5.14
C LEU A 241 -10.09 15.16 4.14
N ARG A 242 -9.24 16.09 4.61
CA ARG A 242 -8.30 16.83 3.75
C ARG A 242 -7.30 15.91 3.04
N MET A 243 -6.82 14.87 3.71
CA MET A 243 -5.94 13.88 3.09
C MET A 243 -6.62 13.19 1.90
N PHE A 244 -7.87 12.77 2.07
CA PHE A 244 -8.62 12.13 0.98
C PHE A 244 -9.01 13.12 -0.11
N GLU A 245 -9.44 14.32 0.23
CA GLU A 245 -9.76 15.39 -0.75
C GLU A 245 -8.56 15.77 -1.61
N ALA A 246 -7.36 15.82 -1.03
CA ALA A 246 -6.12 16.05 -1.78
C ALA A 246 -5.84 14.95 -2.84
N SER A 247 -6.51 13.81 -2.73
CA SER A 247 -6.49 12.71 -3.69
C SER A 247 -7.82 12.57 -4.46
N HIS A 248 -8.59 13.65 -4.56
CA HIS A 248 -9.84 13.77 -5.32
C HIS A 248 -11.01 12.90 -4.84
N PHE A 249 -11.04 12.54 -3.56
CA PHE A 249 -12.20 11.86 -2.97
C PHE A 249 -13.25 12.85 -2.49
N ASN A 250 -14.52 12.47 -2.59
CA ASN A 250 -15.60 13.25 -2.04
C ASN A 250 -15.70 13.04 -0.51
N ARG A 251 -15.97 14.10 0.24
CA ARG A 251 -16.20 14.04 1.70
C ARG A 251 -17.33 13.10 2.09
N ASP A 252 -18.39 13.09 1.32
CA ASP A 252 -19.57 12.27 1.61
C ASP A 252 -19.28 10.77 1.50
N GLU A 253 -18.31 10.37 0.66
CA GLU A 253 -17.83 8.99 0.56
C GLU A 253 -17.02 8.58 1.79
N ILE A 254 -16.30 9.51 2.41
CA ILE A 254 -15.36 9.25 3.50
C ILE A 254 -15.99 9.35 4.89
N THR A 255 -16.97 10.25 5.05
CA THR A 255 -17.60 10.52 6.36
C THR A 255 -18.12 9.28 7.07
N PRO A 256 -18.78 8.31 6.41
CA PRO A 256 -19.26 7.09 7.08
C PRO A 256 -18.14 6.25 7.72
N PHE A 257 -16.97 6.20 7.10
CA PHE A 257 -15.81 5.44 7.61
C PHE A 257 -15.22 6.08 8.88
N LEU A 258 -15.28 7.39 9.01
CA LEU A 258 -14.70 8.09 10.15
C LEU A 258 -15.38 7.77 11.47
N MET A 259 -16.69 7.58 11.46
CA MET A 259 -17.47 7.21 12.65
C MET A 259 -17.11 5.79 13.13
N LYS A 260 -17.08 4.84 12.21
CA LYS A 260 -16.72 3.43 12.48
C LYS A 260 -15.27 3.30 12.93
N ARG A 261 -14.35 4.03 12.26
CA ARG A 261 -12.95 4.11 12.64
C ARG A 261 -12.78 4.53 14.10
N HIS A 262 -13.46 5.58 14.55
CA HIS A 262 -13.32 6.08 15.92
C HIS A 262 -13.62 4.97 16.94
N ARG A 263 -14.67 4.21 16.73
CA ARG A 263 -15.04 3.10 17.58
C ARG A 263 -14.00 1.97 17.54
N MET A 264 -13.58 1.55 16.35
CA MET A 264 -12.57 0.49 16.20
C MET A 264 -11.25 0.85 16.86
N ILE A 265 -10.74 2.06 16.68
CA ILE A 265 -9.43 2.46 17.23
C ILE A 265 -9.47 2.66 18.74
N ASN A 266 -10.57 3.20 19.29
CA ASN A 266 -10.63 3.54 20.71
C ASN A 266 -11.23 2.44 21.58
N GLU A 267 -12.16 1.64 21.04
CA GLU A 267 -12.92 0.65 21.79
C GLU A 267 -12.56 -0.80 21.37
N GLY A 268 -11.89 -0.97 20.23
CA GLY A 268 -11.54 -2.28 19.67
C GLY A 268 -12.73 -3.05 19.10
N ILE A 269 -13.92 -2.43 19.02
CA ILE A 269 -15.15 -3.04 18.54
C ILE A 269 -15.77 -2.22 17.43
N LEU A 270 -16.39 -2.88 16.44
CA LEU A 270 -17.10 -2.21 15.37
C LEU A 270 -18.54 -1.85 15.76
N LEU A 271 -19.20 -2.78 16.42
CA LEU A 271 -20.61 -2.69 16.85
C LEU A 271 -20.75 -3.11 18.32
N PRO A 272 -21.84 -2.72 18.99
CA PRO A 272 -22.14 -3.20 20.34
C PRO A 272 -22.21 -4.72 20.39
N PHE A 273 -21.81 -5.30 21.52
CA PHE A 273 -21.96 -6.74 21.77
C PHE A 273 -23.43 -7.17 21.69
N GLY A 274 -23.68 -8.30 21.01
CA GLY A 274 -25.03 -8.88 20.89
C GLY A 274 -25.78 -8.45 19.63
N ASP A 275 -25.18 -7.69 18.72
CA ASP A 275 -25.77 -7.44 17.40
C ASP A 275 -25.73 -8.73 16.57
N GLU A 276 -26.91 -9.23 16.19
CA GLU A 276 -27.05 -10.48 15.40
C GLU A 276 -26.37 -10.39 14.03
N ASN A 277 -26.24 -9.19 13.47
CA ASN A 277 -25.62 -8.93 12.17
C ASN A 277 -24.13 -8.53 12.27
N TYR A 278 -23.52 -8.67 13.46
CA TYR A 278 -22.15 -8.22 13.68
C TYR A 278 -21.15 -8.72 12.64
N MET A 279 -21.15 -10.02 12.37
CA MET A 279 -20.21 -10.65 11.44
C MET A 279 -20.40 -10.16 10.01
N GLU A 280 -21.62 -10.02 9.56
CA GLU A 280 -21.93 -9.53 8.21
C GLU A 280 -21.47 -8.09 8.04
N GLN A 281 -21.84 -7.20 8.97
CA GLN A 281 -21.44 -5.80 8.94
C GLN A 281 -19.91 -5.63 9.06
N ALA A 282 -19.23 -6.45 9.85
CA ALA A 282 -17.78 -6.40 9.97
C ALA A 282 -17.08 -6.88 8.70
N ILE A 283 -17.60 -7.88 8.00
CA ILE A 283 -17.10 -8.33 6.71
C ILE A 283 -17.30 -7.24 5.64
N GLU A 284 -18.47 -6.60 5.61
CA GLU A 284 -18.74 -5.49 4.69
C GLU A 284 -17.80 -4.32 4.95
N GLU A 285 -17.66 -3.91 6.21
CA GLU A 285 -16.73 -2.82 6.58
C GLU A 285 -15.29 -3.13 6.19
N ARG A 286 -14.84 -4.39 6.38
CA ARG A 286 -13.51 -4.81 5.95
C ARG A 286 -13.32 -4.66 4.44
N ARG A 287 -14.34 -5.01 3.65
CA ARG A 287 -14.31 -4.85 2.18
C ARG A 287 -14.25 -3.38 1.80
N ASP A 288 -15.13 -2.58 2.37
CA ASP A 288 -15.27 -1.16 2.05
C ASP A 288 -14.01 -0.36 2.41
N VAL A 289 -13.46 -0.54 3.62
CA VAL A 289 -12.23 0.15 4.02
C VAL A 289 -11.01 -0.33 3.23
N SER A 290 -10.97 -1.62 2.87
CA SER A 290 -9.94 -2.17 1.99
C SER A 290 -9.98 -1.52 0.61
N ASP A 291 -11.16 -1.37 0.02
CA ASP A 291 -11.34 -0.80 -1.31
C ASP A 291 -11.07 0.72 -1.31
N LEU A 292 -11.48 1.42 -0.26
CA LEU A 292 -11.12 2.82 -0.04
C LEU A 292 -9.60 3.03 -0.02
N LEU A 293 -8.88 2.23 0.77
CA LEU A 293 -7.43 2.32 0.85
C LEU A 293 -6.73 1.96 -0.46
N ARG A 294 -7.20 0.95 -1.19
CA ARG A 294 -6.65 0.60 -2.51
C ARG A 294 -6.79 1.76 -3.47
N LYS A 295 -8.00 2.30 -3.61
CA LYS A 295 -8.27 3.45 -4.47
C LYS A 295 -7.38 4.64 -4.09
N TYR A 296 -7.29 4.96 -2.79
CA TYR A 296 -6.42 6.03 -2.30
C TYR A 296 -4.95 5.82 -2.66
N LEU A 297 -4.39 4.65 -2.38
CA LEU A 297 -2.99 4.35 -2.63
C LEU A 297 -2.65 4.30 -4.12
N LEU A 298 -3.53 3.75 -4.95
CA LEU A 298 -3.35 3.75 -6.41
C LEU A 298 -3.38 5.18 -6.97
N THR A 299 -4.27 6.03 -6.46
CA THR A 299 -4.32 7.47 -6.81
C THR A 299 -3.05 8.18 -6.35
N LEU A 300 -2.62 7.95 -5.11
CA LEU A 300 -1.39 8.51 -4.55
C LEU A 300 -0.14 8.11 -5.34
N LEU A 301 -0.11 6.89 -5.88
CA LEU A 301 0.97 6.36 -6.72
C LEU A 301 0.84 6.77 -8.19
N HIS A 302 -0.15 7.56 -8.55
CA HIS A 302 -0.45 8.00 -9.93
C HIS A 302 -0.68 6.85 -10.92
N TYR A 303 -1.16 5.71 -10.44
CA TYR A 303 -1.50 4.58 -11.31
C TYR A 303 -2.80 4.83 -12.06
N LYS A 304 -2.77 4.67 -13.39
CA LYS A 304 -3.90 4.86 -14.32
C LYS A 304 -4.25 3.54 -14.99
N GLY A 305 -4.71 2.57 -14.24
CA GLY A 305 -5.04 1.26 -14.79
C GLY A 305 -6.18 0.58 -14.06
N GLU A 306 -6.45 -0.65 -14.45
CA GLU A 306 -7.48 -1.48 -13.84
C GLU A 306 -6.98 -2.12 -12.54
N TYR A 307 -7.89 -2.27 -11.58
CA TYR A 307 -7.64 -2.97 -10.32
C TYR A 307 -8.90 -3.69 -9.84
N TYR A 308 -8.72 -4.70 -9.00
CA TYR A 308 -9.83 -5.45 -8.42
C TYR A 308 -10.31 -4.86 -7.10
N LEU A 309 -11.64 -4.75 -6.98
CA LEU A 309 -12.29 -4.46 -5.69
C LEU A 309 -12.37 -5.72 -4.83
N SER A 310 -12.48 -5.54 -3.52
CA SER A 310 -12.79 -6.62 -2.57
C SER A 310 -14.26 -7.02 -2.66
N ARG A 311 -15.13 -6.05 -2.95
CA ARG A 311 -16.56 -6.24 -3.16
C ARG A 311 -16.78 -6.78 -4.58
N ASP A 312 -17.54 -7.84 -4.71
CA ASP A 312 -18.07 -8.41 -5.97
C ASP A 312 -17.01 -8.86 -7.00
N ASN A 313 -15.73 -8.84 -6.67
CA ASN A 313 -14.64 -9.10 -7.61
C ASN A 313 -14.71 -8.21 -8.89
N ALA A 314 -15.34 -7.06 -8.79
CA ALA A 314 -15.47 -6.13 -9.89
C ALA A 314 -14.09 -5.56 -10.27
N VAL A 315 -13.92 -5.30 -11.57
CA VAL A 315 -12.78 -4.59 -12.10
C VAL A 315 -13.13 -3.12 -12.15
N CYS A 316 -12.30 -2.29 -11.54
CA CYS A 316 -12.42 -0.83 -11.61
C CYS A 316 -11.20 -0.23 -12.28
N SER A 317 -11.39 0.96 -12.87
CA SER A 317 -10.29 1.76 -13.40
C SER A 317 -10.07 2.97 -12.49
N VAL A 318 -8.82 3.31 -12.25
CA VAL A 318 -8.46 4.57 -11.59
C VAL A 318 -8.62 5.67 -12.63
N CYS A 319 -9.67 6.49 -12.50
CA CYS A 319 -9.80 7.74 -13.24
C CYS A 319 -9.14 8.83 -12.41
N ILE A 320 -7.96 9.27 -12.81
CA ILE A 320 -7.38 10.52 -12.30
C ILE A 320 -7.91 11.62 -13.22
N ILE A 321 -8.78 12.45 -12.68
CA ILE A 321 -9.29 13.67 -13.35
C ILE A 321 -8.20 14.72 -13.33
#